data_61d6ab94ef691ca6befa256fe216de50
#
_entry.id   61d6ab94ef691ca6befa256fe216de50
#
_cell.length_a   1.000
_cell.length_b   1.000
_cell.length_c   1.000
_cell.angle_alpha   90.00
_cell.angle_beta   90.00
_cell.angle_gamma   90.00
#
_symmetry.space_group_name_H-M   'P 1'
#
loop_
_entity.id
_entity.type
_entity.pdbx_description
1 polymer ?
#
loop_
_entity_poly.entity_id
_entity_poly.type
_entity_poly.pdbx_seq_one_letter_code
_entity_poly.pdbx_strand_id
1 'polypeptide(L)'
;LKEHRNRWYVIGKENGSPKIFGLDRISNLAVTDNEFIQDPDFYDEIFRVLYDSVGVFAFGVKSQDVVLHFTEDEAPYIKSLPLHRSQQIIDDSETEGLTIKIHVKVTPEFIKDCILRFGDKVKVISPENLAAEVREVWERALRQA
;
A
#
# COMPACT_ATOMS: atom_id res chain seq x y z
N LEU A 1 -11.06 -1.42 13.61
CA LEU A 1 -11.10 -0.28 12.67
C LEU A 1 -9.70 0.00 12.13
N LYS A 2 -9.63 0.42 10.87
CA LYS A 2 -8.41 0.84 10.19
C LYS A 2 -8.66 2.17 9.49
N GLU A 3 -7.81 3.16 9.74
CA GLU A 3 -7.80 4.41 8.98
C GLU A 3 -6.81 4.30 7.81
N HIS A 4 -7.22 4.81 6.65
CA HIS A 4 -6.36 5.01 5.49
C HIS A 4 -6.85 6.20 4.66
N ARG A 5 -5.99 7.19 4.44
CA ARG A 5 -6.28 8.41 3.66
C ARG A 5 -7.55 9.14 4.10
N ASN A 6 -7.68 9.36 5.40
CA ASN A 6 -8.83 10.03 6.04
C ASN A 6 -10.16 9.27 5.86
N ARG A 7 -10.11 7.99 5.52
CA ARG A 7 -11.26 7.10 5.49
C ARG A 7 -11.11 5.99 6.51
N TRP A 8 -12.20 5.69 7.17
CA TRP A 8 -12.25 4.62 8.15
C TRP A 8 -12.88 3.36 7.56
N TYR A 9 -12.29 2.24 7.89
CA TYR A 9 -12.72 0.92 7.46
C TYR A 9 -12.94 0.03 8.67
N VAL A 10 -14.02 -0.76 8.63
CA VAL A 10 -14.20 -1.89 9.53
C VAL A 10 -13.73 -3.15 8.80
N ILE A 11 -12.93 -3.94 9.48
CA ILE A 11 -12.49 -5.24 9.02
C ILE A 11 -13.18 -6.27 9.91
N GLY A 12 -13.99 -7.12 9.31
CA GLY A 12 -14.75 -8.14 9.96
C GLY A 12 -14.58 -9.49 9.29
N LYS A 13 -15.26 -10.49 9.80
CA LYS A 13 -15.28 -11.86 9.27
C LYS A 13 -16.68 -12.16 8.74
N GLU A 14 -16.76 -12.57 7.48
CA GLU A 14 -17.99 -12.99 6.84
C GLU A 14 -17.78 -14.39 6.25
N ASN A 15 -18.58 -15.37 6.66
CA ASN A 15 -18.45 -16.76 6.22
C ASN A 15 -17.01 -17.31 6.36
N GLY A 16 -16.35 -16.99 7.48
CA GLY A 16 -15.00 -17.44 7.77
C GLY A 16 -13.87 -16.67 7.08
N SER A 17 -14.18 -15.69 6.22
CA SER A 17 -13.20 -14.91 5.46
C SER A 17 -13.18 -13.44 5.87
N PRO A 18 -12.00 -12.79 5.89
CA PRO A 18 -11.90 -11.36 6.13
C PRO A 18 -12.65 -10.55 5.08
N LYS A 19 -13.38 -9.54 5.54
CA LYS A 19 -14.08 -8.55 4.70
C LYS A 19 -13.78 -7.14 5.18
N ILE A 20 -13.73 -6.21 4.24
CA ILE A 20 -13.43 -4.80 4.49
C ILE A 20 -14.59 -3.95 4.02
N PHE A 21 -15.09 -3.10 4.91
CA PHE A 21 -16.20 -2.19 4.63
C PHE A 21 -15.77 -0.75 4.95
N GLY A 22 -15.95 0.16 4.00
CA GLY A 22 -15.79 1.59 4.25
C GLY A 22 -16.97 2.11 5.07
N LEU A 23 -16.69 2.80 6.17
CA LEU A 23 -17.76 3.35 7.04
C LEU A 23 -18.65 4.34 6.31
N ASP A 24 -18.09 5.09 5.37
CA ASP A 24 -18.79 6.06 4.51
C ASP A 24 -19.83 5.43 3.56
N ARG A 25 -19.82 4.11 3.41
CA ARG A 25 -20.72 3.35 2.53
C ARG A 25 -21.69 2.46 3.28
N ILE A 26 -21.69 2.50 4.60
CA ILE A 26 -22.63 1.76 5.44
C ILE A 26 -23.95 2.54 5.51
N SER A 27 -25.05 1.88 5.20
CA SER A 27 -26.41 2.39 5.35
C SER A 27 -27.23 1.48 6.26
N ASN A 28 -28.27 2.04 6.86
CA ASN A 28 -29.20 1.33 7.76
C ASN A 28 -28.47 0.62 8.92
N LEU A 29 -27.46 1.27 9.48
CA LEU A 29 -26.72 0.75 10.63
C LEU A 29 -27.68 0.63 11.83
N ALA A 30 -27.72 -0.56 12.44
CA ALA A 30 -28.52 -0.81 13.63
C ALA A 30 -27.71 -1.64 14.63
N VAL A 31 -27.92 -1.35 15.92
CA VAL A 31 -27.44 -2.20 16.99
C VAL A 31 -28.39 -3.38 17.10
N THR A 32 -27.87 -4.59 17.16
CA THR A 32 -28.64 -5.81 17.32
C THR A 32 -28.38 -6.43 18.69
N ASP A 33 -29.28 -7.30 19.13
CA ASP A 33 -29.09 -8.08 20.36
C ASP A 33 -28.10 -9.24 20.20
N ASN A 34 -27.58 -9.44 18.99
CA ASN A 34 -26.57 -10.48 18.73
C ASN A 34 -25.22 -10.04 19.28
N GLU A 35 -24.66 -10.89 20.12
CA GLU A 35 -23.29 -10.70 20.60
C GLU A 35 -22.29 -11.26 19.58
N PHE A 36 -21.16 -10.59 19.41
CA PHE A 36 -20.05 -11.13 18.66
C PHE A 36 -19.01 -11.76 19.60
N ILE A 37 -18.44 -12.86 19.18
CA ILE A 37 -17.36 -13.52 19.91
C ILE A 37 -16.04 -12.93 19.44
N GLN A 38 -15.24 -12.44 20.39
CA GLN A 38 -13.87 -11.99 20.08
C GLN A 38 -13.05 -13.21 19.63
N ASP A 39 -12.39 -13.05 18.49
CA ASP A 39 -11.52 -14.08 17.89
C ASP A 39 -10.08 -13.52 17.84
N PRO A 40 -9.24 -13.82 18.85
CA PRO A 40 -7.88 -13.33 18.90
C PRO A 40 -7.02 -13.76 17.69
N ASP A 41 -7.24 -15.00 17.21
CA ASP A 41 -6.50 -15.52 16.04
C ASP A 41 -6.84 -14.72 14.78
N PHE A 42 -8.07 -14.27 14.64
CA PHE A 42 -8.49 -13.40 13.55
C PHE A 42 -7.82 -12.02 13.63
N TYR A 43 -7.70 -11.45 14.83
CA TYR A 43 -6.99 -10.18 15.00
C TYR A 43 -5.52 -10.30 14.61
N ASP A 44 -4.86 -11.38 15.03
CA ASP A 44 -3.46 -11.64 14.68
C ASP A 44 -3.27 -11.89 13.18
N GLU A 45 -4.21 -12.58 12.54
CA GLU A 45 -4.24 -12.77 11.10
C GLU A 45 -4.33 -11.41 10.36
N ILE A 46 -5.29 -10.58 10.74
CA ILE A 46 -5.49 -9.25 10.15
C ILE A 46 -4.23 -8.39 10.33
N PHE A 47 -3.66 -8.39 11.53
CA PHE A 47 -2.45 -7.62 11.81
C PHE A 47 -1.29 -8.06 10.91
N ARG A 48 -1.05 -9.36 10.78
CA ARG A 48 -0.01 -9.92 9.89
C ARG A 48 -0.26 -9.56 8.43
N VAL A 49 -1.50 -9.67 7.96
CA VAL A 49 -1.85 -9.35 6.57
C VAL A 49 -1.62 -7.88 6.26
N LEU A 50 -1.95 -6.97 7.19
CA LEU A 50 -1.79 -5.54 6.99
C LEU A 50 -0.38 -5.03 7.28
N TYR A 51 0.47 -5.84 7.92
CA TYR A 51 1.81 -5.43 8.33
C TYR A 51 2.69 -4.99 7.15
N ASP A 52 2.68 -5.77 6.06
CA ASP A 52 3.45 -5.51 4.84
C ASP A 52 2.65 -4.79 3.75
N SER A 53 1.55 -4.13 4.12
CA SER A 53 0.68 -3.47 3.14
C SER A 53 0.66 -1.96 3.28
N VAL A 54 0.52 -1.30 2.14
CA VAL A 54 0.07 0.08 2.05
C VAL A 54 -1.42 0.05 1.76
N GLY A 55 -2.22 0.72 2.61
CA GLY A 55 -3.67 0.69 2.47
C GLY A 55 -4.36 -0.44 3.24
N VAL A 56 -5.50 -0.87 2.73
CA VAL A 56 -6.38 -1.84 3.41
C VAL A 56 -6.67 -3.09 2.58
N PHE A 57 -6.49 -3.06 1.25
CA PHE A 57 -6.82 -4.17 0.35
C PHE A 57 -5.61 -5.08 0.11
N ALA A 58 -5.23 -5.87 1.10
CA ALA A 58 -4.00 -6.66 1.09
C ALA A 58 -4.21 -8.18 1.20
N PHE A 59 -5.46 -8.64 1.24
CA PHE A 59 -5.76 -10.07 1.38
C PHE A 59 -5.46 -10.84 0.10
N GLY A 60 -4.83 -12.01 0.25
CA GLY A 60 -4.45 -12.87 -0.88
C GLY A 60 -3.22 -12.41 -1.69
N VAL A 61 -2.61 -11.27 -1.33
CA VAL A 61 -1.40 -10.77 -1.97
C VAL A 61 -0.16 -11.16 -1.15
N LYS A 62 0.84 -11.72 -1.81
CA LYS A 62 2.13 -12.04 -1.18
C LYS A 62 3.04 -10.80 -1.15
N SER A 63 3.80 -10.67 -0.07
CA SER A 63 4.84 -9.64 0.05
C SER A 63 6.03 -9.97 -0.84
N GLN A 64 6.67 -8.95 -1.36
CA GLN A 64 7.88 -9.07 -2.17
C GLN A 64 8.79 -7.86 -1.99
N ASP A 65 10.04 -8.01 -2.35
CA ASP A 65 10.99 -6.91 -2.36
C ASP A 65 10.77 -6.04 -3.59
N VAL A 66 10.69 -4.73 -3.35
CA VAL A 66 10.59 -3.71 -4.39
C VAL A 66 11.73 -2.73 -4.22
N VAL A 67 12.40 -2.40 -5.31
CA VAL A 67 13.46 -1.40 -5.36
C VAL A 67 12.98 -0.22 -6.19
N LEU A 68 12.99 0.96 -5.58
CA LEU A 68 12.58 2.21 -6.19
C LEU A 68 13.76 3.20 -6.17
N HIS A 69 13.91 3.94 -7.24
CA HIS A 69 14.86 5.05 -7.33
C HIS A 69 14.09 6.36 -7.45
N PHE A 70 14.46 7.34 -6.63
CA PHE A 70 13.89 8.70 -6.63
C PHE A 70 14.92 9.70 -7.04
N THR A 71 14.48 10.76 -7.71
CA THR A 71 15.35 11.89 -8.07
C THR A 71 15.91 12.61 -6.85
N GLU A 72 16.97 13.39 -7.04
CA GLU A 72 17.67 14.11 -5.98
C GLU A 72 16.75 15.09 -5.22
N ASP A 73 15.80 15.71 -5.90
CA ASP A 73 14.84 16.64 -5.30
C ASP A 73 13.77 15.94 -4.43
N GLU A 74 13.43 14.67 -4.70
CA GLU A 74 12.51 13.87 -3.89
C GLU A 74 13.23 13.16 -2.72
N ALA A 75 14.53 12.90 -2.81
CA ALA A 75 15.28 12.14 -1.82
C ALA A 75 15.11 12.62 -0.37
N PRO A 76 15.14 13.93 -0.04
CA PRO A 76 14.95 14.42 1.32
C PRO A 76 13.57 14.06 1.89
N TYR A 77 12.53 14.10 1.07
CA TYR A 77 11.15 13.80 1.47
C TYR A 77 10.98 12.30 1.75
N ILE A 78 11.53 11.44 0.89
CA ILE A 78 11.49 9.98 1.08
C ILE A 78 12.29 9.54 2.32
N LYS A 79 13.39 10.23 2.63
CA LYS A 79 14.17 9.97 3.85
C LYS A 79 13.43 10.41 5.11
N SER A 80 12.80 11.58 5.08
CA SER A 80 12.11 12.14 6.25
C SER A 80 10.77 11.48 6.55
N LEU A 81 10.08 10.97 5.51
CA LEU A 81 8.81 10.26 5.63
C LEU A 81 8.85 8.97 4.81
N PRO A 82 9.35 7.87 5.40
CA PRO A 82 9.45 6.59 4.71
C PRO A 82 8.11 6.10 4.17
N LEU A 83 8.11 5.55 2.96
CA LEU A 83 6.91 5.02 2.27
C LEU A 83 6.33 3.81 3.01
N HIS A 84 7.18 3.03 3.64
CA HIS A 84 6.80 1.85 4.40
C HIS A 84 7.82 1.59 5.51
N ARG A 85 7.39 0.95 6.61
CA ARG A 85 8.24 0.61 7.77
C ARG A 85 9.47 -0.24 7.43
N SER A 86 9.40 -1.01 6.35
CA SER A 86 10.50 -1.86 5.88
C SER A 86 11.49 -1.14 4.99
N GLN A 87 11.36 0.18 4.82
CA GLN A 87 12.24 0.95 3.94
C GLN A 87 13.70 0.87 4.38
N GLN A 88 14.55 0.51 3.45
CA GLN A 88 16.00 0.49 3.58
C GLN A 88 16.61 1.35 2.47
N ILE A 89 17.53 2.21 2.82
CA ILE A 89 18.31 2.98 1.84
C ILE A 89 19.41 2.05 1.30
N ILE A 90 19.44 1.88 -0.03
CA ILE A 90 20.46 1.10 -0.72
C ILE A 90 21.58 2.03 -1.20
N ASP A 91 21.20 3.19 -1.76
CA ASP A 91 22.10 4.18 -2.27
C ASP A 91 21.53 5.57 -2.03
N ASP A 92 22.38 6.53 -1.71
CA ASP A 92 22.03 7.93 -1.41
C ASP A 92 23.10 8.85 -2.02
N SER A 93 22.79 9.41 -3.16
CA SER A 93 23.69 10.32 -3.89
C SER A 93 23.07 11.71 -3.99
N GLU A 94 23.84 12.73 -3.67
CA GLU A 94 23.40 14.13 -3.79
C GLU A 94 23.09 14.57 -5.22
N THR A 95 23.63 13.87 -6.20
CA THR A 95 23.48 14.23 -7.64
C THR A 95 22.69 13.22 -8.45
N GLU A 96 22.62 11.96 -7.98
CA GLU A 96 21.92 10.89 -8.70
C GLU A 96 20.59 10.51 -8.04
N GLY A 97 20.36 10.94 -6.79
CA GLY A 97 19.14 10.69 -6.05
C GLY A 97 19.24 9.52 -5.07
N LEU A 98 18.11 8.94 -4.73
CA LEU A 98 17.96 7.96 -3.65
C LEU A 98 17.41 6.64 -4.17
N THR A 99 18.10 5.55 -3.88
CA THR A 99 17.58 4.20 -4.13
C THR A 99 17.20 3.53 -2.81
N ILE A 100 15.96 3.08 -2.73
CA ILE A 100 15.43 2.38 -1.57
C ILE A 100 14.97 0.98 -1.94
N LYS A 101 15.01 0.10 -0.95
CA LYS A 101 14.39 -1.22 -0.99
C LYS A 101 13.28 -1.28 0.06
N ILE A 102 12.13 -1.81 -0.30
CA ILE A 102 11.01 -2.06 0.61
C ILE A 102 10.48 -3.47 0.43
N HIS A 103 10.05 -4.10 1.52
CA HIS A 103 9.35 -5.39 1.49
C HIS A 103 7.87 -5.15 1.71
N VAL A 104 7.04 -5.37 0.67
CA VAL A 104 5.66 -4.90 0.68
C VAL A 104 4.77 -5.75 -0.21
N LYS A 105 3.47 -5.77 0.09
CA LYS A 105 2.46 -6.30 -0.82
C LYS A 105 2.21 -5.31 -1.95
N VAL A 106 2.48 -5.72 -3.17
CA VAL A 106 2.21 -4.91 -4.36
C VAL A 106 0.71 -4.96 -4.66
N THR A 107 0.02 -3.94 -4.22
CA THR A 107 -1.42 -3.74 -4.39
C THR A 107 -1.69 -2.51 -5.26
N PRO A 108 -2.89 -2.34 -5.82
CA PRO A 108 -3.23 -1.10 -6.54
C PRO A 108 -3.05 0.16 -5.68
N GLU A 109 -3.29 0.08 -4.37
CA GLU A 109 -3.05 1.18 -3.44
C GLU A 109 -1.55 1.49 -3.32
N PHE A 110 -0.71 0.46 -3.20
CA PHE A 110 0.74 0.63 -3.17
C PHE A 110 1.25 1.29 -4.46
N ILE A 111 0.83 0.80 -5.63
CA ILE A 111 1.23 1.37 -6.92
C ILE A 111 0.83 2.85 -7.00
N LYS A 112 -0.42 3.15 -6.65
CA LYS A 112 -0.93 4.53 -6.68
C LYS A 112 -0.22 5.45 -5.70
N ASP A 113 -0.04 5.00 -4.44
CA ASP A 113 0.37 5.86 -3.34
C ASP A 113 1.89 5.93 -3.17
N CYS A 114 2.62 4.91 -3.62
CA CYS A 114 4.06 4.82 -3.47
C CYS A 114 4.84 4.97 -4.78
N ILE A 115 4.14 4.94 -5.93
CA ILE A 115 4.80 5.07 -7.23
C ILE A 115 4.14 6.18 -8.04
N LEU A 116 2.90 5.98 -8.50
CA LEU A 116 2.28 6.87 -9.49
C LEU A 116 2.15 8.33 -9.03
N ARG A 117 1.98 8.56 -7.72
CA ARG A 117 1.87 9.93 -7.18
C ARG A 117 3.12 10.78 -7.38
N PHE A 118 4.28 10.15 -7.59
CA PHE A 118 5.55 10.86 -7.79
C PHE A 118 5.84 11.20 -9.25
N GLY A 119 5.01 10.73 -10.18
CA GLY A 119 5.15 11.05 -11.59
C GLY A 119 6.50 10.62 -12.16
N ASP A 120 7.20 11.55 -12.76
CA ASP A 120 8.51 11.36 -13.36
C ASP A 120 9.68 11.32 -12.35
N LYS A 121 9.38 11.54 -11.05
CA LYS A 121 10.37 11.58 -9.97
C LYS A 121 10.73 10.20 -9.42
N VAL A 122 10.07 9.14 -9.86
CA VAL A 122 10.29 7.77 -9.40
C VAL A 122 10.49 6.80 -10.55
N LYS A 123 11.41 5.86 -10.35
CA LYS A 123 11.63 4.74 -11.26
C LYS A 123 11.57 3.42 -10.49
N VAL A 124 10.82 2.46 -11.00
CA VAL A 124 10.86 1.07 -10.49
C VAL A 124 12.09 0.39 -11.05
N ILE A 125 13.01 -0.01 -10.17
CA ILE A 125 14.23 -0.74 -10.55
C ILE A 125 13.93 -2.24 -10.56
N SER A 126 13.21 -2.75 -9.57
CA SER A 126 12.75 -4.14 -9.50
C SER A 126 11.48 -4.27 -8.67
N PRO A 127 10.67 -5.31 -8.88
CA PRO A 127 10.80 -6.33 -9.93
C PRO A 127 10.34 -5.83 -11.31
N GLU A 128 10.80 -6.50 -12.39
CA GLU A 128 10.54 -6.08 -13.77
C GLU A 128 9.04 -6.11 -14.14
N ASN A 129 8.28 -7.09 -13.61
CA ASN A 129 6.85 -7.13 -13.86
C ASN A 129 6.11 -5.90 -13.30
N LEU A 130 6.53 -5.37 -12.13
CA LEU A 130 5.98 -4.14 -11.58
C LEU A 130 6.39 -2.92 -12.43
N ALA A 131 7.65 -2.88 -12.89
CA ALA A 131 8.12 -1.83 -13.78
C ALA A 131 7.32 -1.79 -15.09
N ALA A 132 7.02 -2.97 -15.65
CA ALA A 132 6.18 -3.10 -16.85
C ALA A 132 4.75 -2.62 -16.60
N GLU A 133 4.13 -3.03 -15.48
CA GLU A 133 2.77 -2.59 -15.10
C GLU A 133 2.68 -1.08 -14.94
N VAL A 134 3.64 -0.47 -14.27
CA VAL A 134 3.71 0.99 -14.09
C VAL A 134 3.88 1.70 -15.43
N ARG A 135 4.73 1.19 -16.32
CA ARG A 135 4.91 1.73 -17.67
C ARG A 135 3.61 1.72 -18.46
N GLU A 136 2.85 0.62 -18.43
CA GLU A 136 1.54 0.53 -19.08
C GLU A 136 0.54 1.56 -18.53
N VAL A 137 0.58 1.85 -17.24
CA VAL A 137 -0.27 2.90 -16.65
C VAL A 137 0.10 4.27 -17.22
N TRP A 138 1.40 4.61 -17.29
CA TRP A 138 1.86 5.87 -17.88
C TRP A 138 1.47 6.00 -19.36
N GLU A 139 1.63 4.92 -20.14
CA GLU A 139 1.24 4.92 -21.55
C GLU A 139 -0.26 5.12 -21.76
N ARG A 140 -1.10 4.50 -20.90
CA ARG A 140 -2.56 4.76 -20.92
C ARG A 140 -2.89 6.19 -20.56
N ALA A 141 -2.21 6.77 -19.56
CA ALA A 141 -2.41 8.16 -19.16
C ALA A 141 -2.05 9.13 -20.29
N LEU A 142 -0.94 8.90 -20.98
CA LEU A 142 -0.52 9.71 -22.14
C LEU A 142 -1.54 9.68 -23.29
N ARG A 143 -2.21 8.53 -23.51
CA ARG A 143 -3.25 8.44 -24.54
C ARG A 143 -4.55 9.18 -24.19
N GLN A 144 -4.74 9.52 -22.91
CA GLN A 144 -5.92 10.26 -22.43
C GLN A 144 -5.65 11.76 -22.24
N ALA A 145 -4.40 12.14 -22.29
CA ALA A 145 -3.99 13.54 -22.22
C ALA A 145 -4.09 14.23 -23.60
#